data_66cdba5e2390f7b9069eae911e1d7cf5
#
_entry.id   66cdba5e2390f7b9069eae911e1d7cf5
#
_cell.length_a   1.000
_cell.length_b   1.000
_cell.length_c   1.000
_cell.angle_alpha   90.00
_cell.angle_beta   90.00
_cell.angle_gamma   90.00
#
_symmetry.space_group_name_H-M   'P 1'
#
loop_
_entity.id
_entity.type
_entity.pdbx_description
1 polymer ?
#
loop_
_entity_poly.entity_id
_entity_poly.type
_entity_poly.pdbx_seq_one_letter_code
_entity_poly.pdbx_strand_id
1 'polypeptide(L)'
;RDRSPSRGLGDVYKRQANVRLDHVYERGCGHEGYETCHEMVFKGLVLRCETQTPAPSPVLVNARTEDSPRGAATGDALFDRCFCVTAEPEQDALSLLAPQFMELLNEFRQRVEGQLLSFRWEGRVLSLAVETDYGFAAVASNVDLRDLDALHRSYCTSLHAMEETLDLLLKNTALFAARD
;
A
#
# COMPACT_ATOMS: atom_id res chain seq x y z
N ARG A 1 -5.19 7.23 -36.19
CA ARG A 1 -3.98 8.08 -36.07
C ARG A 1 -4.38 9.30 -35.28
N ASP A 2 -4.11 9.30 -34.00
CA ASP A 2 -3.65 10.47 -33.25
C ASP A 2 -3.33 9.97 -31.84
N ARG A 3 -2.06 9.69 -31.66
CA ARG A 3 -1.50 9.49 -30.32
C ARG A 3 -1.20 10.89 -29.79
N SER A 4 -2.09 11.44 -29.02
CA SER A 4 -1.76 12.55 -28.14
C SER A 4 -0.77 12.04 -27.08
N PRO A 5 0.45 12.56 -27.00
CA PRO A 5 1.30 12.28 -25.87
C PRO A 5 0.66 12.92 -24.64
N SER A 6 0.30 12.11 -23.67
CA SER A 6 -0.08 12.61 -22.36
C SER A 6 1.13 13.32 -21.75
N ARG A 7 1.15 14.65 -21.88
CA ARG A 7 2.00 15.53 -21.11
C ARG A 7 1.48 15.51 -19.69
N GLY A 8 2.16 14.82 -18.80
CA GLY A 8 1.83 14.92 -17.39
C GLY A 8 2.56 13.89 -16.57
N LEU A 9 3.49 14.36 -15.74
CA LEU A 9 4.20 13.61 -14.71
C LEU A 9 5.22 12.62 -15.27
N GLY A 10 6.49 12.98 -15.13
CA GLY A 10 7.63 12.17 -15.56
C GLY A 10 7.45 10.70 -15.20
N ASP A 11 8.00 9.83 -16.03
CA ASP A 11 7.85 8.38 -16.01
C ASP A 11 7.99 7.76 -14.61
N VAL A 12 6.91 7.82 -13.83
CA VAL A 12 6.82 7.11 -12.57
C VAL A 12 6.48 5.67 -12.91
N TYR A 13 7.46 4.80 -12.78
CA TYR A 13 7.24 3.37 -12.94
C TYR A 13 6.32 2.89 -11.82
N LYS A 14 5.10 2.50 -12.20
CA LYS A 14 4.09 1.99 -11.27
C LYS A 14 3.90 0.51 -11.50
N ARG A 15 3.93 -0.26 -10.44
CA ARG A 15 3.60 -1.69 -10.45
C ARG A 15 2.60 -1.97 -9.35
N GLN A 16 1.67 -2.87 -9.62
CA GLN A 16 0.70 -3.35 -8.66
C GLN A 16 0.52 -4.85 -8.81
N ALA A 17 0.24 -5.51 -7.71
CA ALA A 17 -0.02 -6.93 -7.66
C ALA A 17 -1.01 -7.26 -6.55
N ASN A 18 -1.88 -8.23 -6.82
CA ASN A 18 -2.56 -8.95 -5.77
C ASN A 18 -1.56 -9.96 -5.18
N VAL A 19 -1.42 -9.92 -3.88
CA VAL A 19 -0.46 -10.75 -3.16
C VAL A 19 -1.19 -11.53 -2.07
N ARG A 20 -0.88 -12.82 -1.98
CA ARG A 20 -1.20 -13.65 -0.85
C ARG A 20 0.09 -14.25 -0.30
N LEU A 21 0.30 -14.07 0.99
CA LEU A 21 1.42 -14.66 1.73
C LEU A 21 0.87 -15.62 2.76
N ASP A 22 1.32 -16.86 2.67
CA ASP A 22 1.01 -17.89 3.65
C ASP A 22 2.29 -18.26 4.38
N HIS A 23 2.23 -18.35 5.72
CA HIS A 23 3.25 -18.98 6.52
C HIS A 23 3.02 -20.49 6.48
N VAL A 24 3.99 -21.21 5.98
CA VAL A 24 3.95 -22.67 5.87
C VAL A 24 4.84 -23.27 6.95
N TYR A 25 4.28 -24.09 7.80
CA TYR A 25 5.02 -24.77 8.86
C TYR A 25 4.54 -26.22 9.05
N GLU A 26 5.42 -27.06 9.58
CA GLU A 26 5.10 -28.43 9.90
C GLU A 26 4.69 -28.55 11.36
N ARG A 27 3.56 -29.21 11.60
CA ARG A 27 3.06 -29.54 12.93
C ARG A 27 3.09 -31.05 13.15
N GLY A 28 3.71 -31.48 14.24
CA GLY A 28 3.72 -32.88 14.61
C GLY A 28 2.33 -33.39 15.02
N CYS A 29 1.85 -34.43 14.40
CA CYS A 29 0.58 -35.12 14.71
C CYS A 29 0.77 -36.38 15.56
N GLY A 30 1.62 -36.33 16.56
CA GLY A 30 1.88 -37.48 17.46
C GLY A 30 2.51 -38.65 16.72
N HIS A 31 1.88 -39.83 16.76
CA HIS A 31 2.42 -41.06 16.13
C HIS A 31 2.20 -41.14 14.62
N GLU A 32 1.44 -40.21 14.03
CA GLU A 32 1.05 -40.26 12.60
C GLU A 32 1.93 -39.41 11.67
N GLY A 33 2.98 -38.76 12.19
CA GLY A 33 3.91 -37.99 11.37
C GLY A 33 3.73 -36.46 11.48
N TYR A 34 4.04 -35.76 10.41
CA TYR A 34 3.95 -34.28 10.32
C TYR A 34 2.86 -33.90 9.35
N GLU A 35 2.10 -32.88 9.70
CA GLU A 35 1.12 -32.21 8.83
C GLU A 35 1.64 -30.84 8.42
N THR A 36 1.55 -30.53 7.14
CA THR A 36 1.89 -29.19 6.64
C THR A 36 0.71 -28.27 6.87
N CYS A 37 0.93 -27.27 7.71
CA CYS A 37 -0.06 -26.23 8.02
C CYS A 37 0.22 -24.98 7.22
N HIS A 38 -0.85 -24.31 6.79
CA HIS A 38 -0.81 -23.02 6.09
C HIS A 38 -1.56 -22.00 6.93
N GLU A 39 -0.90 -20.90 7.27
CA GLU A 39 -1.49 -19.78 7.96
C GLU A 39 -1.39 -18.54 7.06
N MET A 40 -2.51 -17.98 6.69
CA MET A 40 -2.54 -16.77 5.87
C MET A 40 -2.04 -15.59 6.69
N VAL A 41 -0.91 -15.01 6.27
CA VAL A 41 -0.27 -13.86 6.93
C VAL A 41 -0.73 -12.55 6.31
N PHE A 42 -0.95 -12.55 4.99
CA PHE A 42 -1.38 -11.36 4.25
C PHE A 42 -2.14 -11.77 3.00
N LYS A 43 -3.20 -11.04 2.73
CA LYS A 43 -3.94 -11.10 1.46
C LYS A 43 -4.34 -9.69 1.10
N GLY A 44 -3.95 -9.22 -0.07
CA GLY A 44 -4.26 -7.86 -0.42
C GLY A 44 -3.54 -7.34 -1.64
N LEU A 45 -3.49 -6.03 -1.72
CA LEU A 45 -2.88 -5.29 -2.80
C LEU A 45 -1.53 -4.73 -2.38
N VAL A 46 -0.52 -4.90 -3.22
CA VAL A 46 0.77 -4.23 -3.09
C VAL A 46 0.94 -3.29 -4.28
N LEU A 47 1.14 -2.01 -3.96
CA LEU A 47 1.49 -0.96 -4.90
C LEU A 47 2.98 -0.64 -4.75
N ARG A 48 3.67 -0.49 -5.87
CA ARG A 48 5.07 -0.08 -5.92
C ARG A 48 5.25 1.04 -6.94
N CYS A 49 5.84 2.15 -6.51
CA CYS A 49 6.13 3.29 -7.35
C CYS A 49 7.61 3.66 -7.26
N GLU A 50 8.17 4.18 -8.33
CA GLU A 50 9.48 4.83 -8.28
C GLU A 50 9.30 6.33 -8.04
N THR A 51 10.08 6.88 -7.11
CA THR A 51 10.12 8.31 -6.78
C THR A 51 11.34 8.96 -7.44
N GLN A 52 11.22 10.22 -7.77
CA GLN A 52 12.37 10.97 -8.30
C GLN A 52 13.39 11.30 -7.21
N THR A 53 12.90 11.59 -6.00
CA THR A 53 13.77 11.85 -4.86
C THR A 53 13.94 10.54 -4.06
N PRO A 54 15.18 10.09 -3.84
CA PRO A 54 15.41 8.92 -3.00
C PRO A 54 15.17 9.25 -1.53
N ALA A 55 14.68 8.26 -0.78
CA ALA A 55 14.68 8.34 0.68
C ALA A 55 16.13 8.35 1.18
N PRO A 56 16.49 9.20 2.15
CA PRO A 56 17.85 9.22 2.71
C PRO A 56 18.20 7.92 3.44
N SER A 57 17.23 7.32 4.11
CA SER A 57 17.30 5.98 4.71
C SER A 57 16.00 5.22 4.50
N PRO A 58 15.97 3.89 4.73
CA PRO A 58 14.71 3.15 4.70
C PRO A 58 13.75 3.65 5.77
N VAL A 59 12.55 4.08 5.35
CA VAL A 59 11.47 4.49 6.24
C VAL A 59 10.33 3.50 6.12
N LEU A 60 9.86 3.02 7.26
CA LEU A 60 8.76 2.09 7.35
C LEU A 60 7.67 2.70 8.24
N VAL A 61 6.45 2.75 7.73
CA VAL A 61 5.26 3.20 8.43
C VAL A 61 4.28 2.04 8.42
N ASN A 62 4.02 1.46 9.57
CA ASN A 62 3.09 0.34 9.71
C ASN A 62 1.83 0.78 10.45
N ALA A 63 0.70 0.15 10.13
CA ALA A 63 -0.48 0.26 10.98
C ALA A 63 -0.13 -0.15 12.41
N ARG A 64 -0.58 0.65 13.37
CA ARG A 64 -0.31 0.37 14.77
C ARG A 64 -1.20 -0.75 15.28
N THR A 65 -0.58 -1.73 15.91
CA THR A 65 -1.20 -2.83 16.66
C THR A 65 -0.82 -2.72 18.13
N GLU A 66 -1.41 -3.55 18.99
CA GLU A 66 -1.07 -3.60 20.43
C GLU A 66 0.40 -3.98 20.65
N ASP A 67 0.95 -4.82 19.79
CA ASP A 67 2.34 -5.29 19.85
C ASP A 67 3.34 -4.41 19.07
N SER A 68 2.88 -3.29 18.53
CA SER A 68 3.78 -2.41 17.75
C SER A 68 4.88 -1.84 18.64
N PRO A 69 6.14 -1.85 18.15
CA PRO A 69 7.24 -1.23 18.90
C PRO A 69 7.01 0.27 19.06
N ARG A 70 7.80 0.86 19.95
CA ARG A 70 7.81 2.32 20.05
C ARG A 70 8.47 2.88 18.79
N GLY A 71 7.67 3.53 17.95
CA GLY A 71 8.16 4.22 16.76
C GLY A 71 8.62 5.66 17.05
N ALA A 72 9.19 6.30 16.03
CA ALA A 72 9.49 7.72 16.05
C ALA A 72 8.19 8.52 16.27
N ALA A 73 8.24 9.54 17.13
CA ALA A 73 7.13 10.47 17.32
C ALA A 73 7.14 11.49 16.19
N THR A 74 6.04 11.55 15.42
CA THR A 74 5.94 12.49 14.29
C THR A 74 5.50 13.88 14.70
N GLY A 75 4.97 14.03 15.92
CA GLY A 75 4.36 15.25 16.42
C GLY A 75 2.88 15.39 16.06
N ASP A 76 2.35 14.52 15.20
CA ASP A 76 0.92 14.42 14.93
C ASP A 76 0.30 13.28 15.76
N ALA A 77 -0.45 13.65 16.79
CA ALA A 77 -1.03 12.68 17.72
C ALA A 77 -2.06 11.74 17.06
N LEU A 78 -2.74 12.17 16.02
CA LEU A 78 -3.69 11.33 15.27
C LEU A 78 -2.94 10.32 14.42
N PHE A 79 -1.89 10.76 13.74
CA PHE A 79 -1.04 9.88 12.94
C PHE A 79 -0.34 8.85 13.84
N ASP A 80 0.27 9.27 14.93
CA ASP A 80 0.98 8.40 15.88
C ASP A 80 0.08 7.36 16.57
N ARG A 81 -1.23 7.62 16.64
CA ARG A 81 -2.22 6.64 17.12
C ARG A 81 -2.54 5.56 16.11
N CYS A 82 -2.43 5.88 14.83
CA CYS A 82 -2.80 4.99 13.72
C CYS A 82 -1.60 4.23 13.18
N PHE A 83 -0.42 4.83 13.28
CA PHE A 83 0.79 4.32 12.65
C PHE A 83 1.97 4.27 13.62
N CYS A 84 2.86 3.32 13.35
CA CYS A 84 4.17 3.21 13.95
C CYS A 84 5.22 3.49 12.88
N VAL A 85 6.08 4.47 13.12
CA VAL A 85 7.13 4.90 12.19
C VAL A 85 8.48 4.37 12.64
N THR A 86 9.22 3.76 11.72
CA THR A 86 10.57 3.25 11.97
C THR A 86 11.52 3.74 10.88
N ALA A 87 12.62 4.34 11.28
CA ALA A 87 13.75 4.71 10.42
C ALA A 87 15.02 4.80 11.25
N GLU A 88 16.15 4.62 10.61
CA GLU A 88 17.48 4.82 11.20
C GLU A 88 18.31 5.70 10.26
N PRO A 89 18.60 6.97 10.64
CA PRO A 89 18.16 7.67 11.88
C PRO A 89 16.68 8.12 11.82
N GLU A 90 16.04 8.28 12.98
CA GLU A 90 14.64 8.71 13.09
C GLU A 90 14.36 10.07 12.39
N GLN A 91 15.35 10.94 12.33
CA GLN A 91 15.26 12.26 11.68
C GLN A 91 14.91 12.14 10.18
N ASP A 92 15.34 11.08 9.53
CA ASP A 92 15.05 10.84 8.12
C ASP A 92 13.56 10.59 7.90
N ALA A 93 12.90 9.86 8.80
CA ALA A 93 11.46 9.68 8.75
C ALA A 93 10.73 11.01 8.89
N LEU A 94 11.12 11.85 9.84
CA LEU A 94 10.50 13.15 10.07
C LEU A 94 10.65 14.09 8.86
N SER A 95 11.77 14.00 8.16
CA SER A 95 12.00 14.79 6.94
C SER A 95 11.10 14.40 5.77
N LEU A 96 10.71 13.12 5.70
CA LEU A 96 9.85 12.56 4.66
C LEU A 96 8.36 12.68 5.02
N LEU A 97 8.02 12.54 6.30
CA LEU A 97 6.66 12.61 6.82
C LEU A 97 6.25 14.07 7.10
N ALA A 98 6.35 14.93 6.06
CA ALA A 98 5.79 16.28 6.15
C ALA A 98 4.29 16.22 6.52
N PRO A 99 3.72 17.23 7.20
CA PRO A 99 2.32 17.24 7.62
C PRO A 99 1.34 16.90 6.48
N GLN A 100 1.56 17.45 5.29
CA GLN A 100 0.73 17.16 4.11
C GLN A 100 0.77 15.69 3.70
N PHE A 101 1.92 15.02 3.90
CA PHE A 101 2.04 13.61 3.56
C PHE A 101 1.37 12.71 4.60
N MET A 102 1.45 13.07 5.88
CA MET A 102 0.71 12.38 6.95
C MET A 102 -0.80 12.52 6.76
N GLU A 103 -1.27 13.71 6.40
CA GLU A 103 -2.68 13.95 6.05
C GLU A 103 -3.12 13.08 4.87
N LEU A 104 -2.30 13.02 3.80
CA LEU A 104 -2.54 12.18 2.64
C LEU A 104 -2.65 10.69 3.01
N LEU A 105 -1.76 10.17 3.87
CA LEU A 105 -1.82 8.78 4.33
C LEU A 105 -3.08 8.51 5.17
N ASN A 106 -3.50 9.47 5.98
CA ASN A 106 -4.75 9.37 6.73
C ASN A 106 -5.98 9.39 5.81
N GLU A 107 -6.01 10.28 4.82
CA GLU A 107 -7.08 10.28 3.81
C GLU A 107 -7.11 8.98 3.01
N PHE A 108 -5.95 8.51 2.59
CA PHE A 108 -5.79 7.25 1.88
C PHE A 108 -6.37 6.09 2.70
N ARG A 109 -6.00 6.00 3.98
CA ARG A 109 -6.52 4.99 4.89
C ARG A 109 -8.04 5.01 5.00
N GLN A 110 -8.68 6.19 4.92
CA GLN A 110 -10.13 6.33 5.02
C GLN A 110 -10.86 5.94 3.73
N ARG A 111 -10.21 6.07 2.57
CA ARG A 111 -10.83 5.84 1.26
C ARG A 111 -10.61 4.43 0.73
N VAL A 112 -9.56 3.79 1.16
CA VAL A 112 -9.24 2.43 0.73
C VAL A 112 -10.24 1.45 1.32
N GLU A 113 -10.83 0.61 0.46
CA GLU A 113 -11.60 -0.55 0.89
C GLU A 113 -10.65 -1.63 1.42
N GLY A 114 -10.30 -1.52 2.70
CA GLY A 114 -9.35 -2.42 3.35
C GLY A 114 -8.58 -1.71 4.44
N GLN A 115 -7.56 -2.37 4.94
CA GLN A 115 -6.68 -1.83 5.95
C GLN A 115 -5.29 -1.53 5.34
N LEU A 116 -4.86 -0.27 5.39
CA LEU A 116 -3.47 0.07 5.05
C LEU A 116 -2.56 -0.51 6.13
N LEU A 117 -1.81 -1.55 5.79
CA LEU A 117 -0.91 -2.22 6.72
C LEU A 117 0.45 -1.58 6.79
N SER A 118 1.01 -1.24 5.64
CA SER A 118 2.40 -0.84 5.56
C SER A 118 2.66 0.09 4.41
N PHE A 119 3.50 1.06 4.67
CA PHE A 119 4.11 1.95 3.72
C PHE A 119 5.62 1.89 3.93
N ARG A 120 6.39 1.59 2.88
CA ARG A 120 7.83 1.50 2.91
C ARG A 120 8.44 2.35 1.81
N TRP A 121 9.38 3.19 2.20
CA TRP A 121 10.18 3.96 1.26
C TRP A 121 11.65 3.61 1.43
N GLU A 122 12.26 3.07 0.39
CA GLU A 122 13.65 2.64 0.38
C GLU A 122 14.32 3.04 -0.93
N GLY A 123 15.34 3.89 -0.84
CA GLY A 123 15.93 4.50 -2.02
C GLY A 123 14.86 5.23 -2.85
N ARG A 124 14.74 4.88 -4.12
CA ARG A 124 13.73 5.44 -5.02
C ARG A 124 12.43 4.65 -5.09
N VAL A 125 12.25 3.70 -4.22
CA VAL A 125 11.09 2.80 -4.28
C VAL A 125 10.17 3.07 -3.10
N LEU A 126 8.94 3.40 -3.44
CA LEU A 126 7.82 3.52 -2.53
C LEU A 126 6.93 2.30 -2.70
N SER A 127 6.63 1.62 -1.62
CA SER A 127 5.75 0.46 -1.60
C SER A 127 4.65 0.64 -0.57
N LEU A 128 3.41 0.30 -0.95
CA LEU A 128 2.26 0.24 -0.05
C LEU A 128 1.69 -1.15 -0.05
N ALA A 129 1.29 -1.63 1.12
CA ALA A 129 0.56 -2.87 1.28
C ALA A 129 -0.80 -2.57 1.93
N VAL A 130 -1.85 -2.94 1.24
CA VAL A 130 -3.24 -2.80 1.71
C VAL A 130 -3.83 -4.20 1.86
N GLU A 131 -4.22 -4.55 3.08
CA GLU A 131 -4.94 -5.78 3.32
C GLU A 131 -6.39 -5.62 2.87
N THR A 132 -6.84 -6.51 2.00
CA THR A 132 -8.21 -6.51 1.50
C THR A 132 -8.62 -7.91 1.08
N ASP A 133 -9.87 -8.23 1.27
CA ASP A 133 -10.45 -9.47 0.75
C ASP A 133 -10.66 -9.45 -0.76
N TYR A 134 -10.72 -8.26 -1.32
CA TYR A 134 -10.92 -8.03 -2.75
C TYR A 134 -9.58 -7.83 -3.42
N GLY A 135 -9.21 -8.73 -4.33
CA GLY A 135 -8.05 -8.52 -5.21
C GLY A 135 -8.31 -7.36 -6.17
N PHE A 136 -7.21 -6.73 -6.65
CA PHE A 136 -7.28 -5.81 -7.78
C PHE A 136 -7.96 -6.50 -8.97
N ALA A 137 -8.93 -5.81 -9.56
CA ALA A 137 -9.76 -6.37 -10.63
C ALA A 137 -10.47 -7.69 -10.25
N ALA A 138 -10.65 -7.94 -8.95
CA ALA A 138 -11.46 -9.04 -8.50
C ALA A 138 -12.93 -8.69 -8.72
N VAL A 139 -13.63 -9.58 -9.39
CA VAL A 139 -15.08 -9.53 -9.46
C VAL A 139 -15.63 -10.00 -8.12
N ALA A 140 -16.51 -9.22 -7.49
CA ALA A 140 -17.14 -9.63 -6.26
C ALA A 140 -17.83 -11.00 -6.43
N SER A 141 -17.70 -11.87 -5.45
CA SER A 141 -18.18 -13.26 -5.54
C SER A 141 -19.68 -13.40 -5.71
N ASN A 142 -20.44 -12.32 -5.46
CA ASN A 142 -21.89 -12.24 -5.62
C ASN A 142 -22.34 -11.73 -7.00
N VAL A 143 -21.41 -11.42 -7.91
CA VAL A 143 -21.74 -10.97 -9.26
C VAL A 143 -22.05 -12.17 -10.15
N ASP A 144 -23.21 -12.15 -10.80
CA ASP A 144 -23.53 -13.18 -11.80
C ASP A 144 -22.62 -13.03 -13.01
N LEU A 145 -21.79 -14.05 -13.25
CA LEU A 145 -20.84 -14.09 -14.38
C LEU A 145 -21.52 -14.06 -15.75
N ARG A 146 -22.83 -14.22 -15.82
CA ARG A 146 -23.62 -14.10 -17.03
C ARG A 146 -24.08 -12.67 -17.29
N ASP A 147 -24.08 -11.82 -16.27
CA ASP A 147 -24.39 -10.40 -16.39
C ASP A 147 -23.10 -9.62 -16.70
N LEU A 148 -22.82 -9.44 -18.00
CA LEU A 148 -21.66 -8.73 -18.48
C LEU A 148 -21.60 -7.28 -18.02
N ASP A 149 -22.73 -6.63 -17.84
CA ASP A 149 -22.81 -5.25 -17.36
C ASP A 149 -22.49 -5.16 -15.87
N ALA A 150 -22.92 -6.11 -15.06
CA ALA A 150 -22.57 -6.20 -13.64
C ALA A 150 -21.08 -6.50 -13.46
N LEU A 151 -20.54 -7.42 -14.26
CA LEU A 151 -19.12 -7.72 -14.32
C LEU A 151 -18.29 -6.48 -14.67
N HIS A 152 -18.67 -5.79 -15.73
CA HIS A 152 -17.99 -4.57 -16.17
C HIS A 152 -18.03 -3.47 -15.11
N ARG A 153 -19.18 -3.24 -14.49
CA ARG A 153 -19.30 -2.26 -13.38
C ARG A 153 -18.41 -2.63 -12.20
N SER A 154 -18.43 -3.88 -11.75
CA SER A 154 -17.60 -4.35 -10.64
C SER A 154 -16.10 -4.17 -10.93
N TYR A 155 -15.68 -4.51 -12.14
CA TYR A 155 -14.31 -4.33 -12.59
C TYR A 155 -13.90 -2.86 -12.64
N CYS A 156 -14.74 -2.00 -13.24
CA CYS A 156 -14.48 -0.57 -13.33
C CYS A 156 -14.43 0.12 -11.96
N THR A 157 -15.28 -0.29 -11.02
CA THR A 157 -15.27 0.24 -9.66
C THR A 157 -13.93 -0.05 -8.97
N SER A 158 -13.44 -1.28 -9.08
CA SER A 158 -12.14 -1.67 -8.50
C SER A 158 -10.97 -0.93 -9.15
N LEU A 159 -11.02 -0.69 -10.46
CA LEU A 159 -10.02 0.11 -11.18
C LEU A 159 -10.04 1.57 -10.75
N HIS A 160 -11.23 2.17 -10.62
CA HIS A 160 -11.41 3.57 -10.24
C HIS A 160 -10.88 3.85 -8.83
N ALA A 161 -11.23 2.99 -7.87
CA ALA A 161 -10.73 3.12 -6.50
C ALA A 161 -9.20 3.12 -6.44
N MET A 162 -8.56 2.37 -7.31
CA MET A 162 -7.12 2.31 -7.38
C MET A 162 -6.49 3.51 -8.12
N GLU A 163 -7.12 3.98 -9.20
CA GLU A 163 -6.69 5.20 -9.88
C GLU A 163 -6.78 6.40 -8.94
N GLU A 164 -7.87 6.55 -8.20
CA GLU A 164 -8.02 7.58 -7.17
C GLU A 164 -6.95 7.48 -6.09
N THR A 165 -6.62 6.27 -5.68
CA THR A 165 -5.55 5.99 -4.73
C THR A 165 -4.18 6.45 -5.23
N LEU A 166 -3.85 6.09 -6.47
CA LEU A 166 -2.60 6.50 -7.10
C LEU A 166 -2.56 8.02 -7.32
N ASP A 167 -3.68 8.61 -7.71
CA ASP A 167 -3.78 10.05 -7.91
C ASP A 167 -3.61 10.83 -6.60
N LEU A 168 -4.12 10.32 -5.48
CA LEU A 168 -3.90 10.90 -4.17
C LEU A 168 -2.41 10.90 -3.79
N LEU A 169 -1.72 9.77 -4.01
CA LEU A 169 -0.29 9.68 -3.76
C LEU A 169 0.52 10.60 -4.67
N LEU A 170 0.13 10.70 -5.94
CA LEU A 170 0.82 11.52 -6.94
C LEU A 170 0.56 13.02 -6.81
N LYS A 171 -0.53 13.42 -6.17
CA LYS A 171 -0.82 14.83 -5.84
C LYS A 171 0.20 15.44 -4.88
N ASN A 172 0.94 14.61 -4.14
CA ASN A 172 2.06 15.10 -3.36
C ASN A 172 3.27 15.38 -4.26
N THR A 173 3.19 16.50 -4.96
CA THR A 173 4.20 16.93 -5.94
C THR A 173 5.61 17.05 -5.33
N ALA A 174 5.73 17.26 -4.01
CA ALA A 174 7.02 17.36 -3.34
C ALA A 174 7.81 16.03 -3.38
N LEU A 175 7.12 14.88 -3.43
CA LEU A 175 7.75 13.56 -3.53
C LEU A 175 8.11 13.16 -4.95
N PHE A 176 7.36 13.69 -5.92
CA PHE A 176 7.39 13.25 -7.31
C PHE A 176 7.82 14.35 -8.30
N ALA A 177 7.91 15.60 -7.85
CA ALA A 177 8.38 16.70 -8.68
C ALA A 177 9.89 16.63 -8.89
N ALA A 178 10.33 16.81 -10.14
CA ALA A 178 11.72 17.07 -10.42
C ALA A 178 12.13 18.37 -9.70
N ARG A 179 13.24 18.33 -8.98
CA ARG A 179 13.94 19.58 -8.64
C ARG A 179 14.61 20.04 -9.93
N ASP A 180 14.15 21.17 -10.47
CA ASP A 180 14.82 21.92 -11.52
C ASP A 180 16.25 22.28 -11.10
#